data_73d6b67e3548de290d3c6627c1b6deda
#
_entry.id   73d6b67e3548de290d3c6627c1b6deda
#
_cell.length_a   1.000
_cell.length_b   1.000
_cell.length_c   1.000
_cell.angle_alpha   90.00
_cell.angle_beta   90.00
_cell.angle_gamma   90.00
#
_symmetry.space_group_name_H-M   'P 1'
#
loop_
_entity.id
_entity.type
_entity.pdbx_description
1 polymer ?
#
loop_
_entity_poly.entity_id
_entity_poly.type
_entity_poly.pdbx_seq_one_letter_code
_entity_poly.pdbx_strand_id
1 'polypeptide(L)'
;MPQINALPKTTEQNTAGGFQSFALGVNANRAIGKLLLCAFLAVMTACSTQGPVKSSTGATSESTSKETTTDSPSVKRVPKFGLALGGGAARGFAHVGVIQVLEEAGLKPDFVVGTSAGSLVAAFYASGKNGAQLQQLSESMDEATITDWTIPLLGRGMMRGDALARYVNSKTGNQKIEDLPLSLGIVATDLHTGQGVLFQRGDLGTAVRASSSVPSVFEPVKIGAREFVDGGLVSPVPVRFARQMGAEFVLAVDISSTPENAKTGDMFQILMQTFTIMGKSINNFELREADVVVRPALGTVGSAEFSARRKSIEAGRAAMLAALPKVRAALSPR
;
A
#
# COMPACT_ATOMS: atom_id res chain seq x y z
N MET A 1 -4.69 43.06 29.76
CA MET A 1 -3.32 43.03 30.30
C MET A 1 -3.32 42.14 31.52
N PRO A 2 -2.70 40.95 31.44
CA PRO A 2 -2.15 40.30 32.63
C PRO A 2 -0.64 40.10 32.46
N GLN A 3 0.00 40.21 33.60
CA GLN A 3 1.44 40.34 33.80
C GLN A 3 2.23 39.07 33.48
N ILE A 4 3.43 39.30 32.95
CA ILE A 4 4.48 38.32 32.72
C ILE A 4 5.20 38.10 34.06
N ASN A 5 5.14 36.86 34.60
CA ASN A 5 5.92 36.47 35.77
C ASN A 5 7.27 35.84 35.32
N ALA A 6 8.32 36.32 36.00
CA ALA A 6 9.72 36.05 35.77
C ALA A 6 10.11 34.59 36.13
N LEU A 7 11.06 34.03 35.35
CA LEU A 7 11.76 32.81 35.61
C LEU A 7 12.77 32.92 36.77
N PRO A 8 12.96 31.89 37.61
CA PRO A 8 14.01 31.89 38.63
C PRO A 8 15.36 31.58 38.03
N LYS A 9 16.39 32.32 38.47
CA LYS A 9 17.81 32.13 38.20
C LYS A 9 18.30 30.84 38.89
N THR A 10 18.89 29.92 38.17
CA THR A 10 19.65 28.78 38.70
C THR A 10 21.14 29.11 38.80
N THR A 11 21.66 28.90 39.99
CA THR A 11 23.05 29.11 40.44
C THR A 11 23.98 28.10 39.77
N GLU A 12 25.10 28.60 39.20
CA GLU A 12 26.25 27.79 38.79
C GLU A 12 26.93 27.14 39.98
N GLN A 13 27.12 25.83 39.95
CA GLN A 13 28.12 25.14 40.73
C GLN A 13 29.13 24.44 39.81
N ASN A 14 30.32 24.97 39.88
CA ASN A 14 31.54 24.54 39.26
C ASN A 14 32.06 23.26 39.94
N THR A 15 32.19 22.14 39.21
CA THR A 15 33.04 21.03 39.65
C THR A 15 33.91 20.57 38.48
N ALA A 16 35.18 20.90 38.58
CA ALA A 16 36.25 20.42 37.71
C ALA A 16 36.47 18.91 37.93
N GLY A 17 36.48 18.13 36.88
CA GLY A 17 36.78 16.71 36.88
C GLY A 17 37.26 16.21 35.53
N GLY A 18 38.55 15.99 35.43
CA GLY A 18 39.45 15.58 34.39
C GLY A 18 38.92 14.77 33.20
N PHE A 19 39.14 15.26 32.02
CA PHE A 19 39.11 14.48 30.79
C PHE A 19 40.53 14.02 30.47
N GLN A 20 40.80 12.74 30.68
CA GLN A 20 41.97 12.08 30.08
C GLN A 20 41.67 11.75 28.62
N SER A 21 42.50 12.31 27.75
CA SER A 21 42.55 12.06 26.32
C SER A 21 42.99 10.62 26.06
N PHE A 22 42.14 9.85 25.37
CA PHE A 22 42.55 8.64 24.65
C PHE A 22 42.68 8.96 23.16
N ALA A 23 43.91 9.31 22.78
CA ALA A 23 44.31 9.39 21.36
C ALA A 23 44.95 8.06 21.00
N LEU A 24 44.33 7.23 20.21
CA LEU A 24 44.94 6.09 19.54
C LEU A 24 44.27 5.84 18.17
N GLY A 25 45.02 6.09 17.11
CA GLY A 25 45.02 5.20 15.93
C GLY A 25 44.12 5.55 14.77
N VAL A 26 44.36 6.68 14.07
CA VAL A 26 43.85 6.86 12.71
C VAL A 26 45.02 7.03 11.77
N ASN A 27 45.60 5.92 11.30
CA ASN A 27 46.58 5.96 10.20
C ASN A 27 46.70 4.58 9.55
N ALA A 28 45.65 4.09 8.86
CA ALA A 28 45.75 2.87 8.05
C ALA A 28 44.82 2.81 6.82
N ASN A 29 44.13 3.86 6.41
CA ASN A 29 43.20 3.78 5.28
C ASN A 29 43.46 4.80 4.13
N ARG A 30 44.70 5.33 3.99
CA ARG A 30 45.03 6.20 2.87
C ARG A 30 45.70 5.52 1.66
N ALA A 31 46.03 4.23 1.75
CA ALA A 31 46.70 3.49 0.68
C ALA A 31 45.77 2.73 -0.26
N ILE A 32 44.52 2.44 0.12
CA ILE A 32 43.59 1.63 -0.69
C ILE A 32 42.74 2.46 -1.64
N GLY A 33 42.59 3.76 -1.39
CA GLY A 33 41.75 4.66 -2.21
C GLY A 33 42.35 5.08 -3.56
N LYS A 34 43.66 4.84 -3.83
CA LYS A 34 44.31 5.25 -5.08
C LYS A 34 44.47 4.17 -6.12
N LEU A 35 44.18 2.91 -5.82
CA LEU A 35 44.28 1.79 -6.79
C LEU A 35 42.99 1.44 -7.51
N LEU A 36 41.84 1.96 -7.09
CA LEU A 36 40.53 1.70 -7.72
C LEU A 36 40.09 2.77 -8.75
N LEU A 37 40.84 3.86 -8.91
CA LEU A 37 40.47 4.92 -9.87
C LEU A 37 41.12 4.78 -11.25
N CYS A 38 42.06 3.83 -11.45
CA CYS A 38 42.75 3.63 -12.76
C CYS A 38 42.16 2.49 -13.61
N ALA A 39 41.15 1.73 -13.13
CA ALA A 39 40.59 0.60 -13.88
C ALA A 39 39.31 0.95 -14.66
N PHE A 40 38.82 2.18 -14.66
CA PHE A 40 37.52 2.53 -15.30
C PHE A 40 37.62 3.36 -16.56
N LEU A 41 38.82 3.56 -17.14
CA LEU A 41 39.02 4.43 -18.32
C LEU A 41 39.48 3.72 -19.59
N ALA A 42 39.32 2.40 -19.73
CA ALA A 42 39.86 1.65 -20.88
C ALA A 42 38.85 0.80 -21.65
N VAL A 43 37.54 1.12 -21.68
CA VAL A 43 36.55 0.42 -22.53
C VAL A 43 35.59 1.44 -23.16
N MET A 44 36.08 2.32 -24.04
CA MET A 44 35.26 3.11 -24.98
C MET A 44 36.06 3.42 -26.23
N THR A 45 36.40 2.46 -27.06
CA THR A 45 36.76 2.67 -28.46
C THR A 45 36.58 1.41 -29.26
N ALA A 46 35.38 1.24 -29.82
CA ALA A 46 35.15 0.38 -30.99
C ALA A 46 34.02 1.01 -31.82
N CYS A 47 34.37 1.98 -32.65
CA CYS A 47 33.54 2.40 -33.77
C CYS A 47 33.71 1.39 -34.90
N SER A 48 32.67 0.67 -35.25
CA SER A 48 32.58 -0.11 -36.47
C SER A 48 32.01 0.76 -37.59
N THR A 49 32.83 1.00 -38.60
CA THR A 49 32.47 1.57 -39.89
C THR A 49 31.62 0.60 -40.69
N GLN A 50 30.36 0.96 -41.01
CA GLN A 50 29.58 0.31 -42.06
C GLN A 50 29.70 1.12 -43.36
N GLY A 51 30.15 0.48 -44.42
CA GLY A 51 30.25 1.04 -45.75
C GLY A 51 28.89 1.13 -46.49
N PRO A 52 28.82 1.85 -47.61
CA PRO A 52 27.58 2.21 -48.28
C PRO A 52 27.00 1.06 -49.09
N VAL A 53 25.72 0.73 -48.86
CA VAL A 53 24.97 -0.18 -49.71
C VAL A 53 24.41 0.56 -50.92
N LYS A 54 24.72 0.01 -52.08
CA LYS A 54 24.29 0.48 -53.41
C LYS A 54 22.77 0.44 -53.58
N SER A 55 22.22 1.56 -54.01
CA SER A 55 20.84 1.67 -54.52
C SER A 55 20.70 0.89 -55.83
N SER A 56 19.76 -0.01 -55.91
CA SER A 56 19.26 -0.57 -57.17
C SER A 56 17.82 -0.07 -57.40
N THR A 57 17.69 0.71 -58.48
CA THR A 57 16.46 1.20 -59.07
C THR A 57 15.71 0.05 -59.71
N GLY A 58 14.43 -0.12 -59.41
CA GLY A 58 13.55 -1.10 -60.06
C GLY A 58 12.08 -0.67 -59.98
N ALA A 59 11.65 -0.06 -61.04
CA ALA A 59 10.33 0.00 -61.66
C ALA A 59 9.02 -0.08 -60.83
N THR A 60 8.30 0.99 -60.92
CA THR A 60 6.89 1.28 -60.90
C THR A 60 5.94 0.09 -61.19
N SER A 61 5.01 -0.16 -60.28
CA SER A 61 3.64 -0.56 -60.62
C SER A 61 2.67 0.06 -59.61
N GLU A 62 1.94 1.07 -60.04
CA GLU A 62 0.78 1.61 -59.33
C GLU A 62 -0.31 0.52 -59.27
N SER A 63 -0.57 0.07 -58.03
CA SER A 63 -1.80 -0.65 -57.72
C SER A 63 -2.60 0.21 -56.76
N THR A 64 -3.56 0.92 -57.28
CA THR A 64 -4.57 1.69 -56.54
C THR A 64 -5.51 0.71 -55.85
N SER A 65 -5.14 0.23 -54.66
CA SER A 65 -6.08 -0.42 -53.75
C SER A 65 -6.82 0.68 -52.95
N LYS A 66 -8.08 0.91 -53.34
CA LYS A 66 -9.03 1.61 -52.50
C LYS A 66 -9.14 0.84 -51.17
N GLU A 67 -8.50 1.35 -50.16
CA GLU A 67 -8.77 0.96 -48.77
C GLU A 67 -10.18 1.44 -48.43
N THR A 68 -11.14 0.51 -48.51
CA THR A 68 -12.47 0.71 -47.94
C THR A 68 -12.25 0.60 -46.41
N THR A 69 -12.06 1.72 -45.76
CA THR A 69 -12.18 1.83 -44.30
C THR A 69 -13.62 1.49 -43.95
N THR A 70 -13.87 0.20 -43.68
CA THR A 70 -15.07 -0.24 -42.98
C THR A 70 -14.92 0.27 -41.55
N ASP A 71 -15.54 1.44 -41.31
CA ASP A 71 -15.76 1.98 -39.97
C ASP A 71 -16.70 1.01 -39.23
N SER A 72 -16.11 -0.01 -38.62
CA SER A 72 -16.85 -0.90 -37.72
C SER A 72 -17.28 -0.06 -36.54
N PRO A 73 -18.58 0.04 -36.23
CA PRO A 73 -19.05 0.83 -35.10
C PRO A 73 -18.34 0.35 -33.86
N SER A 74 -17.54 1.20 -33.21
CA SER A 74 -16.86 0.89 -31.96
C SER A 74 -17.94 0.53 -30.96
N VAL A 75 -17.96 -0.76 -30.56
CA VAL A 75 -18.87 -1.22 -29.51
C VAL A 75 -18.51 -0.49 -28.26
N LYS A 76 -19.35 0.44 -27.84
CA LYS A 76 -19.18 1.17 -26.57
C LYS A 76 -19.20 0.16 -25.43
N ARG A 77 -18.10 0.06 -24.68
CA ARG A 77 -17.98 -0.86 -23.56
C ARG A 77 -17.71 -0.11 -22.26
N VAL A 78 -18.13 -0.74 -21.16
CA VAL A 78 -17.80 -0.26 -19.82
C VAL A 78 -16.31 -0.56 -19.55
N PRO A 79 -15.54 0.42 -19.04
CA PRO A 79 -14.14 0.18 -18.69
C PRO A 79 -14.01 -0.82 -17.54
N LYS A 80 -12.95 -1.64 -17.53
CA LYS A 80 -12.64 -2.56 -16.41
C LYS A 80 -12.42 -1.79 -15.13
N PHE A 81 -13.25 -2.07 -14.13
CA PHE A 81 -13.30 -1.37 -12.86
C PHE A 81 -12.47 -2.09 -11.78
N GLY A 82 -11.39 -1.46 -11.33
CA GLY A 82 -10.58 -1.89 -10.18
C GLY A 82 -10.89 -1.08 -8.93
N LEU A 83 -11.14 -1.76 -7.82
CA LEU A 83 -11.32 -1.16 -6.49
C LEU A 83 -10.04 -1.30 -5.69
N ALA A 84 -9.36 -0.19 -5.35
CA ALA A 84 -8.14 -0.17 -4.55
C ALA A 84 -8.44 0.26 -3.10
N LEU A 85 -8.26 -0.64 -2.14
CA LEU A 85 -8.54 -0.43 -0.72
C LEU A 85 -7.23 -0.21 0.06
N GLY A 86 -7.05 0.99 0.60
CA GLY A 86 -5.84 1.37 1.33
C GLY A 86 -5.71 0.77 2.72
N GLY A 87 -4.48 0.76 3.24
CA GLY A 87 -4.14 0.40 4.61
C GLY A 87 -4.46 1.51 5.61
N GLY A 88 -4.65 1.12 6.90
CA GLY A 88 -4.98 2.10 7.96
C GLY A 88 -5.49 1.47 9.25
N ALA A 89 -5.19 0.21 9.52
CA ALA A 89 -5.58 -0.55 10.71
C ALA A 89 -7.10 -0.45 11.00
N ALA A 90 -7.55 -0.07 12.22
CA ALA A 90 -8.97 0.04 12.57
C ALA A 90 -9.77 1.02 11.68
N ARG A 91 -9.12 1.96 11.00
CA ARG A 91 -9.77 2.84 10.02
C ARG A 91 -10.31 2.08 8.80
N GLY A 92 -9.86 0.81 8.59
CA GLY A 92 -10.31 -0.10 7.54
C GLY A 92 -11.81 -0.38 7.54
N PHE A 93 -12.51 -0.20 8.66
CA PHE A 93 -13.97 -0.31 8.71
C PHE A 93 -14.69 0.64 7.76
N ALA A 94 -14.06 1.75 7.36
CA ALA A 94 -14.63 2.68 6.38
C ALA A 94 -14.81 2.05 4.99
N HIS A 95 -13.98 1.07 4.61
CA HIS A 95 -14.13 0.35 3.34
C HIS A 95 -15.47 -0.37 3.24
N VAL A 96 -16.01 -0.86 4.36
CA VAL A 96 -17.34 -1.52 4.40
C VAL A 96 -18.41 -0.54 3.93
N GLY A 97 -18.39 0.70 4.43
CA GLY A 97 -19.35 1.72 4.04
C GLY A 97 -19.23 2.10 2.55
N VAL A 98 -18.01 2.14 2.02
CA VAL A 98 -17.78 2.36 0.57
C VAL A 98 -18.39 1.23 -0.27
N ILE A 99 -18.15 -0.03 0.12
CA ILE A 99 -18.67 -1.21 -0.59
C ILE A 99 -20.21 -1.23 -0.55
N GLN A 100 -20.84 -0.93 0.60
CA GLN A 100 -22.29 -0.84 0.72
C GLN A 100 -22.89 0.11 -0.32
N VAL A 101 -22.33 1.31 -0.45
CA VAL A 101 -22.83 2.31 -1.41
C VAL A 101 -22.59 1.89 -2.86
N LEU A 102 -21.47 1.22 -3.16
CA LEU A 102 -21.23 0.66 -4.49
C LEU A 102 -22.30 -0.39 -4.86
N GLU A 103 -22.61 -1.31 -3.93
CA GLU A 103 -23.64 -2.33 -4.11
C GLU A 103 -25.06 -1.72 -4.28
N GLU A 104 -25.42 -0.77 -3.42
CA GLU A 104 -26.70 -0.03 -3.51
C GLU A 104 -26.84 0.72 -4.85
N ALA A 105 -25.71 1.17 -5.41
CA ALA A 105 -25.67 1.85 -6.70
C ALA A 105 -25.65 0.89 -7.90
N GLY A 106 -25.58 -0.44 -7.68
CA GLY A 106 -25.42 -1.44 -8.72
C GLY A 106 -24.05 -1.45 -9.38
N LEU A 107 -23.02 -0.86 -8.74
CA LEU A 107 -21.67 -0.79 -9.25
C LEU A 107 -20.83 -1.93 -8.65
N LYS A 108 -20.44 -2.87 -9.51
CA LYS A 108 -19.62 -4.01 -9.11
C LYS A 108 -18.22 -3.88 -9.74
N PRO A 109 -17.12 -3.93 -8.95
CA PRO A 109 -15.79 -3.97 -9.51
C PRO A 109 -15.51 -5.31 -10.19
N ASP A 110 -14.67 -5.31 -11.24
CA ASP A 110 -14.17 -6.51 -11.89
C ASP A 110 -13.13 -7.22 -11.01
N PHE A 111 -12.41 -6.46 -10.20
CA PHE A 111 -11.46 -6.98 -9.21
C PHE A 111 -11.21 -5.96 -8.09
N VAL A 112 -10.71 -6.47 -6.97
CA VAL A 112 -10.35 -5.66 -5.81
C VAL A 112 -8.88 -5.90 -5.44
N VAL A 113 -8.19 -4.82 -5.06
CA VAL A 113 -6.82 -4.88 -4.56
C VAL A 113 -6.76 -4.22 -3.19
N GLY A 114 -6.09 -4.85 -2.23
CA GLY A 114 -5.99 -4.33 -0.87
C GLY A 114 -4.58 -4.34 -0.31
N THR A 115 -4.31 -3.37 0.56
CA THR A 115 -3.11 -3.28 1.37
C THR A 115 -3.48 -3.27 2.85
N SER A 116 -2.81 -4.08 3.69
CA SER A 116 -3.00 -4.10 5.15
C SER A 116 -4.49 -4.30 5.53
N ALA A 117 -5.10 -3.41 6.31
CA ALA A 117 -6.53 -3.46 6.63
C ALA A 117 -7.42 -3.51 5.38
N GLY A 118 -7.01 -2.84 4.29
CA GLY A 118 -7.69 -2.93 3.00
C GLY A 118 -7.63 -4.33 2.40
N SER A 119 -6.54 -5.09 2.61
CA SER A 119 -6.43 -6.48 2.16
C SER A 119 -7.40 -7.41 2.88
N LEU A 120 -7.63 -7.18 4.18
CA LEU A 120 -8.59 -7.93 4.98
C LEU A 120 -10.02 -7.74 4.46
N VAL A 121 -10.44 -6.49 4.25
CA VAL A 121 -11.77 -6.18 3.71
C VAL A 121 -11.91 -6.69 2.28
N ALA A 122 -10.87 -6.51 1.45
CA ALA A 122 -10.82 -7.03 0.07
C ALA A 122 -10.97 -8.56 0.03
N ALA A 123 -10.31 -9.28 0.94
CA ALA A 123 -10.40 -10.74 1.04
C ALA A 123 -11.83 -11.23 1.35
N PHE A 124 -12.48 -10.59 2.32
CA PHE A 124 -13.86 -10.91 2.65
C PHE A 124 -14.83 -10.55 1.53
N TYR A 125 -14.66 -9.40 0.91
CA TYR A 125 -15.49 -8.99 -0.23
C TYR A 125 -15.30 -9.92 -1.43
N ALA A 126 -14.06 -10.24 -1.76
CA ALA A 126 -13.74 -11.16 -2.86
C ALA A 126 -14.24 -12.59 -2.61
N SER A 127 -14.36 -13.03 -1.35
CA SER A 127 -14.96 -14.32 -0.99
C SER A 127 -16.50 -14.38 -1.16
N GLY A 128 -17.12 -13.31 -1.68
CA GLY A 128 -18.55 -13.25 -1.96
C GLY A 128 -19.41 -12.65 -0.85
N LYS A 129 -18.80 -12.08 0.21
CA LYS A 129 -19.56 -11.38 1.26
C LYS A 129 -19.99 -10.01 0.79
N ASN A 130 -21.27 -9.70 0.93
CA ASN A 130 -21.81 -8.38 0.61
C ASN A 130 -21.57 -7.37 1.75
N GLY A 131 -21.89 -6.10 1.51
CA GLY A 131 -21.68 -5.01 2.45
C GLY A 131 -22.36 -5.20 3.80
N ALA A 132 -23.55 -5.84 3.85
CA ALA A 132 -24.23 -6.16 5.10
C ALA A 132 -23.48 -7.24 5.90
N GLN A 133 -23.02 -8.28 5.23
CA GLN A 133 -22.21 -9.34 5.85
C GLN A 133 -20.83 -8.83 6.31
N LEU A 134 -20.22 -7.91 5.56
CA LEU A 134 -18.97 -7.23 5.97
C LEU A 134 -19.20 -6.40 7.23
N GLN A 135 -20.35 -5.74 7.36
CA GLN A 135 -20.70 -5.01 8.57
C GLN A 135 -20.86 -5.96 9.77
N GLN A 136 -21.58 -7.07 9.62
CA GLN A 136 -21.73 -8.09 10.67
C GLN A 136 -20.36 -8.64 11.10
N LEU A 137 -19.47 -8.94 10.16
CA LEU A 137 -18.10 -9.35 10.47
C LEU A 137 -17.36 -8.28 11.26
N SER A 138 -17.49 -7.02 10.84
CA SER A 138 -16.85 -5.88 11.52
C SER A 138 -17.36 -5.72 12.95
N GLU A 139 -18.67 -5.89 13.19
CA GLU A 139 -19.29 -5.78 14.50
C GLU A 139 -18.91 -6.96 15.43
N SER A 140 -18.71 -8.14 14.88
CA SER A 140 -18.30 -9.34 15.60
C SER A 140 -16.79 -9.50 15.77
N MET A 141 -16.00 -8.66 15.10
CA MET A 141 -14.54 -8.71 15.20
C MET A 141 -14.08 -8.15 16.53
N ASP A 142 -13.51 -9.00 17.37
CA ASP A 142 -12.85 -8.60 18.61
C ASP A 142 -11.34 -8.50 18.35
N GLU A 143 -10.71 -7.47 18.88
CA GLU A 143 -9.26 -7.28 18.80
C GLU A 143 -8.51 -8.52 19.34
N ALA A 144 -8.97 -9.10 20.45
CA ALA A 144 -8.42 -10.32 21.03
C ALA A 144 -8.42 -11.52 20.07
N THR A 145 -9.35 -11.56 19.11
CA THR A 145 -9.48 -12.66 18.15
C THR A 145 -8.39 -12.64 17.08
N ILE A 146 -7.83 -11.46 16.79
CA ILE A 146 -6.83 -11.26 15.72
C ILE A 146 -5.44 -10.95 16.26
N THR A 147 -5.26 -10.90 17.59
CA THR A 147 -3.96 -10.65 18.24
C THR A 147 -3.42 -11.91 18.90
N ASP A 148 -2.14 -12.15 18.70
CA ASP A 148 -1.39 -13.25 19.33
C ASP A 148 -0.02 -12.72 19.76
N TRP A 149 0.05 -12.32 21.03
CA TRP A 149 1.25 -11.73 21.63
C TRP A 149 2.43 -12.70 21.69
N THR A 150 3.63 -12.20 21.41
CA THR A 150 4.88 -12.93 21.56
C THR A 150 5.62 -12.44 22.82
N ILE A 151 6.65 -13.20 23.24
CA ILE A 151 7.58 -12.73 24.25
C ILE A 151 8.52 -11.69 23.59
N PRO A 152 8.49 -10.40 23.98
CA PRO A 152 9.17 -9.34 23.24
C PRO A 152 10.68 -9.49 23.07
N LEU A 153 11.33 -10.23 23.97
CA LEU A 153 12.79 -10.46 23.96
C LEU A 153 13.24 -11.54 22.96
N LEU A 154 12.32 -12.36 22.43
CA LEU A 154 12.64 -13.49 21.56
C LEU A 154 12.06 -13.34 20.15
N GLY A 155 11.14 -12.37 19.92
CA GLY A 155 10.45 -12.17 18.64
C GLY A 155 10.99 -10.97 17.86
N ARG A 156 10.74 -10.98 16.55
CA ARG A 156 11.02 -9.85 15.64
C ARG A 156 9.85 -8.88 15.54
N GLY A 157 8.80 -9.07 16.34
CA GLY A 157 7.60 -8.27 16.48
C GLY A 157 6.91 -8.55 17.81
N MET A 158 5.97 -7.71 18.21
CA MET A 158 5.19 -7.89 19.45
C MET A 158 4.12 -8.99 19.29
N MET A 159 3.66 -9.25 18.07
CA MET A 159 2.62 -10.24 17.73
C MET A 159 3.08 -11.11 16.57
N ARG A 160 2.64 -12.38 16.55
CA ARG A 160 2.94 -13.28 15.41
C ARG A 160 2.09 -12.99 14.19
N GLY A 161 0.82 -12.66 14.39
CA GLY A 161 -0.18 -12.48 13.34
C GLY A 161 -0.80 -13.78 12.81
N ASP A 162 -0.48 -14.93 13.41
CA ASP A 162 -1.11 -16.23 13.04
C ASP A 162 -2.60 -16.24 13.34
N ALA A 163 -3.04 -15.52 14.38
CA ALA A 163 -4.44 -15.38 14.72
C ALA A 163 -5.23 -14.70 13.60
N LEU A 164 -4.68 -13.65 12.99
CA LEU A 164 -5.27 -12.98 11.85
C LEU A 164 -5.43 -13.93 10.66
N ALA A 165 -4.38 -14.69 10.31
CA ALA A 165 -4.45 -15.66 9.21
C ALA A 165 -5.52 -16.73 9.46
N ARG A 166 -5.57 -17.31 10.68
CA ARG A 166 -6.61 -18.28 11.06
C ARG A 166 -8.01 -17.68 11.00
N TYR A 167 -8.17 -16.45 11.47
CA TYR A 167 -9.46 -15.75 11.42
C TYR A 167 -9.94 -15.59 9.98
N VAL A 168 -9.10 -15.07 9.07
CA VAL A 168 -9.43 -14.93 7.65
C VAL A 168 -9.83 -16.28 7.06
N ASN A 169 -9.00 -17.30 7.21
CA ASN A 169 -9.26 -18.63 6.65
C ASN A 169 -10.55 -19.24 7.19
N SER A 170 -10.83 -19.10 8.49
CA SER A 170 -12.08 -19.60 9.10
C SER A 170 -13.33 -18.90 8.55
N LYS A 171 -13.26 -17.60 8.28
CA LYS A 171 -14.38 -16.80 7.75
C LYS A 171 -14.59 -16.94 6.25
N THR A 172 -13.59 -17.45 5.53
CA THR A 172 -13.63 -17.65 4.06
C THR A 172 -13.63 -19.13 3.65
N GLY A 173 -13.76 -20.07 4.60
CA GLY A 173 -13.79 -21.50 4.30
C GLY A 173 -12.46 -22.05 3.78
N ASN A 174 -11.32 -21.49 4.18
CA ASN A 174 -9.96 -21.86 3.74
C ASN A 174 -9.77 -21.78 2.22
N GLN A 175 -10.48 -20.86 1.56
CA GLN A 175 -10.33 -20.65 0.12
C GLN A 175 -8.94 -20.11 -0.23
N LYS A 176 -8.43 -20.48 -1.38
CA LYS A 176 -7.25 -19.85 -1.98
C LYS A 176 -7.66 -18.59 -2.74
N ILE A 177 -6.70 -17.68 -2.95
CA ILE A 177 -6.94 -16.40 -3.63
C ILE A 177 -7.46 -16.63 -5.06
N GLU A 178 -6.89 -17.58 -5.78
CA GLU A 178 -7.26 -17.92 -7.16
C GLU A 178 -8.63 -18.56 -7.32
N ASP A 179 -9.23 -19.07 -6.23
CA ASP A 179 -10.53 -19.75 -6.24
C ASP A 179 -11.69 -18.83 -5.83
N LEU A 180 -11.39 -17.54 -5.54
CA LEU A 180 -12.40 -16.57 -5.10
C LEU A 180 -13.32 -16.13 -6.25
N PRO A 181 -14.61 -15.88 -5.99
CA PRO A 181 -15.57 -15.46 -7.00
C PRO A 181 -15.30 -14.07 -7.60
N LEU A 182 -14.56 -13.21 -6.88
CA LEU A 182 -14.08 -11.93 -7.38
C LEU A 182 -12.55 -11.95 -7.39
N SER A 183 -11.93 -11.56 -8.50
CA SER A 183 -10.48 -11.49 -8.60
C SER A 183 -9.89 -10.57 -7.55
N LEU A 184 -8.92 -11.08 -6.80
CA LEU A 184 -8.29 -10.41 -5.65
C LEU A 184 -6.79 -10.24 -5.86
N GLY A 185 -6.30 -9.03 -5.53
CA GLY A 185 -4.89 -8.73 -5.35
C GLY A 185 -4.61 -8.32 -3.90
N ILE A 186 -3.58 -8.87 -3.29
CA ILE A 186 -3.10 -8.51 -1.95
C ILE A 186 -1.67 -8.03 -2.06
N VAL A 187 -1.40 -6.81 -1.57
CA VAL A 187 -0.07 -6.19 -1.67
C VAL A 187 0.68 -6.35 -0.37
N ALA A 188 1.90 -6.89 -0.44
CA ALA A 188 2.87 -6.90 0.65
C ALA A 188 4.23 -6.38 0.18
N THR A 189 5.13 -6.12 1.11
CA THR A 189 6.50 -5.69 0.83
C THR A 189 7.46 -6.84 1.08
N ASP A 190 8.32 -7.18 0.11
CA ASP A 190 9.45 -8.07 0.34
C ASP A 190 10.47 -7.37 1.23
N LEU A 191 10.75 -7.97 2.39
CA LEU A 191 11.58 -7.34 3.41
C LEU A 191 13.04 -7.15 2.98
N HIS A 192 13.54 -8.01 2.10
CA HIS A 192 14.96 -7.99 1.71
C HIS A 192 15.21 -7.09 0.49
N THR A 193 14.25 -7.01 -0.42
CA THR A 193 14.41 -6.21 -1.66
C THR A 193 13.72 -4.85 -1.60
N GLY A 194 12.78 -4.65 -0.66
CA GLY A 194 11.93 -3.46 -0.60
C GLY A 194 10.89 -3.37 -1.73
N GLN A 195 10.75 -4.41 -2.55
CA GLN A 195 9.80 -4.40 -3.65
C GLN A 195 8.40 -4.76 -3.20
N GLY A 196 7.40 -4.11 -3.79
CA GLY A 196 6.00 -4.50 -3.64
C GLY A 196 5.70 -5.79 -4.39
N VAL A 197 5.00 -6.70 -3.73
CA VAL A 197 4.60 -7.99 -4.27
C VAL A 197 3.08 -8.09 -4.25
N LEU A 198 2.50 -8.44 -5.40
CA LEU A 198 1.07 -8.66 -5.56
C LEU A 198 0.77 -10.15 -5.47
N PHE A 199 0.12 -10.57 -4.40
CA PHE A 199 -0.39 -11.94 -4.27
C PHE A 199 -1.75 -12.06 -4.96
N GLN A 200 -1.83 -12.93 -5.94
CA GLN A 200 -3.05 -13.29 -6.66
C GLN A 200 -3.33 -14.81 -6.58
N ARG A 201 -2.50 -15.55 -5.84
CA ARG A 201 -2.58 -17.00 -5.65
C ARG A 201 -2.07 -17.39 -4.28
N GLY A 202 -2.52 -18.54 -3.79
CA GLY A 202 -2.06 -19.15 -2.55
C GLY A 202 -3.04 -18.99 -1.39
N ASP A 203 -2.56 -19.27 -0.17
CA ASP A 203 -3.38 -19.20 1.05
C ASP A 203 -3.79 -17.76 1.37
N LEU A 204 -5.10 -17.55 1.45
CA LEU A 204 -5.70 -16.23 1.62
C LEU A 204 -5.31 -15.60 2.96
N GLY A 205 -5.39 -16.35 4.05
CA GLY A 205 -5.05 -15.85 5.39
C GLY A 205 -3.58 -15.48 5.51
N THR A 206 -2.68 -16.29 4.95
CA THR A 206 -1.24 -16.01 4.94
C THR A 206 -0.92 -14.74 4.14
N ALA A 207 -1.56 -14.53 2.99
CA ALA A 207 -1.35 -13.32 2.18
C ALA A 207 -1.85 -12.06 2.90
N VAL A 208 -3.05 -12.11 3.53
CA VAL A 208 -3.58 -11.00 4.35
C VAL A 208 -2.65 -10.72 5.53
N ARG A 209 -2.16 -11.76 6.21
CA ARG A 209 -1.18 -11.61 7.29
C ARG A 209 0.08 -10.92 6.79
N ALA A 210 0.65 -11.35 5.69
CA ALA A 210 1.85 -10.74 5.10
C ALA A 210 1.62 -9.26 4.78
N SER A 211 0.48 -8.93 4.18
CA SER A 211 0.07 -7.56 3.84
C SER A 211 -0.15 -6.67 5.07
N SER A 212 -0.45 -7.27 6.23
CA SER A 212 -0.77 -6.56 7.49
C SER A 212 0.37 -6.62 8.52
N SER A 213 1.52 -7.19 8.18
CA SER A 213 2.66 -7.35 9.10
C SER A 213 3.46 -6.06 9.22
N VAL A 214 2.89 -5.08 9.95
CA VAL A 214 3.57 -3.81 10.27
C VAL A 214 4.84 -4.10 11.05
N PRO A 215 6.03 -3.64 10.58
CA PRO A 215 7.31 -3.87 11.25
C PRO A 215 7.28 -3.42 12.71
N SER A 216 7.92 -4.16 13.59
CA SER A 216 7.93 -4.01 15.05
C SER A 216 6.61 -4.34 15.76
N VAL A 217 5.46 -4.25 15.09
CA VAL A 217 4.16 -4.69 15.62
C VAL A 217 3.98 -6.19 15.40
N PHE A 218 4.13 -6.64 14.17
CA PHE A 218 4.02 -8.04 13.79
C PHE A 218 5.36 -8.62 13.32
N GLU A 219 5.52 -9.94 13.48
CA GLU A 219 6.63 -10.65 12.90
C GLU A 219 6.51 -10.69 11.37
N PRO A 220 7.65 -10.57 10.64
CA PRO A 220 7.65 -10.79 9.20
C PRO A 220 7.13 -12.19 8.84
N VAL A 221 6.41 -12.30 7.72
CA VAL A 221 5.81 -13.55 7.27
C VAL A 221 6.72 -14.23 6.26
N LYS A 222 7.17 -15.46 6.58
CA LYS A 222 7.96 -16.27 5.67
C LYS A 222 7.05 -17.05 4.72
N ILE A 223 7.23 -16.85 3.41
CA ILE A 223 6.56 -17.60 2.35
C ILE A 223 7.63 -18.11 1.39
N GLY A 224 7.85 -19.43 1.39
CA GLY A 224 8.98 -20.04 0.68
C GLY A 224 10.32 -19.56 1.24
N ALA A 225 11.19 -19.02 0.36
CA ALA A 225 12.50 -18.49 0.72
C ALA A 225 12.49 -16.98 1.05
N ARG A 226 11.32 -16.30 0.95
CA ARG A 226 11.19 -14.84 1.10
C ARG A 226 10.47 -14.49 2.39
N GLU A 227 10.75 -13.29 2.90
CA GLU A 227 10.05 -12.70 4.05
C GLU A 227 9.30 -11.45 3.63
N PHE A 228 8.09 -11.30 4.17
CA PHE A 228 7.18 -10.21 3.81
C PHE A 228 6.74 -9.42 5.03
N VAL A 229 6.58 -8.14 4.81
CA VAL A 229 6.03 -7.17 5.76
C VAL A 229 4.91 -6.36 5.12
N ASP A 230 4.27 -5.48 5.89
CA ASP A 230 3.11 -4.69 5.46
C ASP A 230 3.34 -4.00 4.10
N GLY A 231 2.33 -4.13 3.24
CA GLY A 231 2.36 -3.52 1.90
C GLY A 231 2.34 -1.99 1.92
N GLY A 232 1.93 -1.39 3.03
CA GLY A 232 1.89 0.07 3.21
C GLY A 232 3.25 0.74 3.17
N LEU A 233 4.35 -0.02 3.32
CA LEU A 233 5.70 0.51 3.14
C LEU A 233 6.00 0.93 1.69
N VAL A 234 5.30 0.36 0.71
CA VAL A 234 5.56 0.58 -0.73
C VAL A 234 4.34 1.04 -1.50
N SER A 235 3.13 0.71 -1.04
CA SER A 235 1.86 1.07 -1.71
C SER A 235 0.73 1.12 -0.68
N PRO A 236 0.64 2.20 0.12
CA PRO A 236 -0.40 2.32 1.15
C PRO A 236 -1.82 2.28 0.57
N VAL A 237 -2.04 2.85 -0.60
CA VAL A 237 -3.28 2.69 -1.39
C VAL A 237 -2.90 2.10 -2.75
N PRO A 238 -3.24 0.83 -3.05
CA PRO A 238 -2.59 0.04 -4.10
C PRO A 238 -3.11 0.34 -5.52
N VAL A 239 -3.09 1.61 -5.96
CA VAL A 239 -3.58 2.06 -7.26
C VAL A 239 -2.80 1.44 -8.41
N ARG A 240 -1.45 1.50 -8.35
CA ARG A 240 -0.59 0.92 -9.40
C ARG A 240 -0.80 -0.59 -9.57
N PHE A 241 -1.10 -1.30 -8.47
CA PHE A 241 -1.37 -2.74 -8.53
C PHE A 241 -2.75 -3.03 -9.11
N ALA A 242 -3.75 -2.15 -8.90
CA ALA A 242 -5.01 -2.23 -9.60
C ALA A 242 -4.80 -2.03 -11.12
N ARG A 243 -3.97 -1.07 -11.53
CA ARG A 243 -3.56 -0.91 -12.94
C ARG A 243 -2.83 -2.13 -13.49
N GLN A 244 -1.92 -2.72 -12.71
CA GLN A 244 -1.20 -3.95 -13.08
C GLN A 244 -2.16 -5.12 -13.29
N MET A 245 -3.28 -5.21 -12.56
CA MET A 245 -4.33 -6.20 -12.77
C MET A 245 -5.21 -5.90 -14.00
N GLY A 246 -5.00 -4.77 -14.65
CA GLY A 246 -5.71 -4.39 -15.90
C GLY A 246 -6.86 -3.42 -15.69
N ALA A 247 -6.90 -2.66 -14.59
CA ALA A 247 -7.90 -1.63 -14.37
C ALA A 247 -7.79 -0.52 -15.42
N GLU A 248 -8.90 -0.23 -16.07
CA GLU A 248 -9.07 0.92 -16.96
C GLU A 248 -9.70 2.11 -16.21
N PHE A 249 -10.43 1.81 -15.14
CA PHE A 249 -10.93 2.75 -14.15
C PHE A 249 -10.55 2.27 -12.75
N VAL A 250 -9.91 3.12 -11.95
CA VAL A 250 -9.53 2.83 -10.55
C VAL A 250 -10.25 3.76 -9.60
N LEU A 251 -11.08 3.17 -8.74
CA LEU A 251 -11.60 3.81 -7.54
C LEU A 251 -10.67 3.49 -6.37
N ALA A 252 -9.97 4.49 -5.87
CA ALA A 252 -9.07 4.36 -4.73
C ALA A 252 -9.76 4.84 -3.44
N VAL A 253 -9.67 4.05 -2.38
CA VAL A 253 -10.17 4.41 -1.05
C VAL A 253 -9.00 4.65 -0.11
N ASP A 254 -8.76 5.92 0.17
CA ASP A 254 -7.67 6.39 1.02
C ASP A 254 -8.17 6.62 2.46
N ILE A 255 -7.74 5.74 3.36
CA ILE A 255 -8.04 5.81 4.79
C ILE A 255 -6.80 6.15 5.63
N SER A 256 -5.74 6.65 5.00
CA SER A 256 -4.47 6.95 5.64
C SER A 256 -4.62 7.96 6.78
N SER A 257 -3.81 7.81 7.82
CA SER A 257 -3.69 8.80 8.89
C SER A 257 -2.94 10.04 8.38
N THR A 258 -3.22 11.18 9.00
CA THR A 258 -2.45 12.40 8.77
C THR A 258 -1.37 12.54 9.84
N PRO A 259 -0.15 12.98 9.50
CA PRO A 259 0.96 13.12 10.45
C PRO A 259 0.69 14.10 11.60
N GLU A 260 -0.19 15.08 11.39
CA GLU A 260 -0.40 16.23 12.26
C GLU A 260 -0.98 15.86 13.65
N ASN A 261 -1.64 14.71 13.76
CA ASN A 261 -2.32 14.28 14.99
C ASN A 261 -1.60 13.12 15.71
N ALA A 262 -0.38 12.77 15.31
CA ALA A 262 0.32 11.63 15.88
C ALA A 262 0.97 11.98 17.23
N LYS A 263 0.90 11.04 18.17
CA LYS A 263 1.69 11.08 19.39
C LYS A 263 3.14 10.70 19.08
N THR A 264 4.11 11.39 19.68
CA THR A 264 5.55 11.17 19.45
C THR A 264 6.32 11.17 20.78
N GLY A 265 5.69 10.69 21.86
CA GLY A 265 6.25 10.69 23.20
C GLY A 265 7.28 9.59 23.48
N ASP A 266 7.33 8.54 22.66
CA ASP A 266 8.28 7.43 22.81
C ASP A 266 8.82 6.96 21.45
N MET A 267 9.83 6.12 21.49
CA MET A 267 10.54 5.62 20.31
C MET A 267 9.63 4.85 19.36
N PHE A 268 8.69 4.06 19.88
CA PHE A 268 7.74 3.30 19.06
C PHE A 268 6.77 4.24 18.33
N GLN A 269 6.27 5.26 19.01
CA GLN A 269 5.38 6.27 18.40
C GLN A 269 6.12 7.06 17.31
N ILE A 270 7.40 7.41 17.52
CA ILE A 270 8.22 8.06 16.49
C ILE A 270 8.39 7.14 15.27
N LEU A 271 8.63 5.85 15.46
CA LEU A 271 8.73 4.88 14.37
C LEU A 271 7.40 4.80 13.58
N MET A 272 6.27 4.68 14.26
CA MET A 272 4.94 4.67 13.62
C MET A 272 4.66 5.97 12.87
N GLN A 273 5.06 7.11 13.44
CA GLN A 273 4.96 8.40 12.76
C GLN A 273 5.82 8.47 11.50
N THR A 274 7.02 7.88 11.53
CA THR A 274 7.89 7.79 10.35
C THR A 274 7.19 7.03 9.23
N PHE A 275 6.55 5.89 9.51
CA PHE A 275 5.75 5.15 8.52
C PHE A 275 4.58 5.99 7.98
N THR A 276 3.91 6.76 8.85
CA THR A 276 2.83 7.66 8.44
C THR A 276 3.31 8.74 7.46
N ILE A 277 4.45 9.38 7.75
CA ILE A 277 5.06 10.40 6.89
C ILE A 277 5.46 9.80 5.53
N MET A 278 6.14 8.66 5.54
CA MET A 278 6.55 7.97 4.32
C MET A 278 5.33 7.53 3.49
N GLY A 279 4.31 6.96 4.12
CA GLY A 279 3.08 6.55 3.46
C GLY A 279 2.33 7.73 2.83
N LYS A 280 2.25 8.88 3.51
CA LYS A 280 1.69 10.11 2.93
C LYS A 280 2.47 10.56 1.69
N SER A 281 3.80 10.50 1.74
CA SER A 281 4.65 10.85 0.60
C SER A 281 4.40 9.93 -0.60
N ILE A 282 4.34 8.60 -0.38
CA ILE A 282 4.06 7.62 -1.44
C ILE A 282 2.66 7.86 -2.02
N ASN A 283 1.63 8.04 -1.19
CA ASN A 283 0.27 8.29 -1.63
C ASN A 283 0.12 9.57 -2.46
N ASN A 284 0.93 10.61 -2.21
CA ASN A 284 0.91 11.82 -3.01
C ASN A 284 1.25 11.58 -4.49
N PHE A 285 1.99 10.53 -4.80
CA PHE A 285 2.28 10.12 -6.17
C PHE A 285 1.29 9.07 -6.67
N GLU A 286 1.06 8.02 -5.92
CA GLU A 286 0.27 6.86 -6.34
C GLU A 286 -1.21 7.21 -6.57
N LEU A 287 -1.80 8.08 -5.75
CA LEU A 287 -3.20 8.50 -5.89
C LEU A 287 -3.46 9.38 -7.12
N ARG A 288 -2.43 9.93 -7.78
CA ARG A 288 -2.59 10.66 -9.05
C ARG A 288 -2.98 9.75 -10.20
N GLU A 289 -2.69 8.46 -10.09
CA GLU A 289 -3.02 7.45 -11.10
C GLU A 289 -4.44 6.87 -10.90
N ALA A 290 -5.15 7.26 -9.83
CA ALA A 290 -6.54 6.89 -9.62
C ALA A 290 -7.48 7.85 -10.36
N ASP A 291 -8.54 7.31 -10.97
CA ASP A 291 -9.57 8.13 -11.63
C ASP A 291 -10.47 8.85 -10.62
N VAL A 292 -10.79 8.16 -9.54
CA VAL A 292 -11.54 8.72 -8.40
C VAL A 292 -10.90 8.29 -7.09
N VAL A 293 -10.69 9.26 -6.20
CA VAL A 293 -10.21 9.00 -4.82
C VAL A 293 -11.30 9.33 -3.83
N VAL A 294 -11.70 8.35 -3.03
CA VAL A 294 -12.62 8.48 -1.90
C VAL A 294 -11.82 8.59 -0.62
N ARG A 295 -12.02 9.67 0.14
CA ARG A 295 -11.38 9.90 1.44
C ARG A 295 -12.44 10.04 2.52
N PRO A 296 -12.75 8.97 3.26
CA PRO A 296 -13.64 9.05 4.42
C PRO A 296 -13.12 10.03 5.47
N ALA A 297 -14.00 10.85 6.03
CA ALA A 297 -13.66 11.84 7.05
C ALA A 297 -13.49 11.15 8.41
N LEU A 298 -12.36 10.48 8.63
CA LEU A 298 -12.08 9.68 9.83
C LEU A 298 -11.53 10.51 11.01
N GLY A 299 -11.11 11.76 10.76
CA GLY A 299 -10.67 12.68 11.79
C GLY A 299 -9.60 12.07 12.71
N THR A 300 -9.89 12.06 14.02
CA THR A 300 -9.01 11.55 15.07
C THR A 300 -9.14 10.05 15.35
N VAL A 301 -9.85 9.29 14.52
CA VAL A 301 -9.96 7.83 14.70
C VAL A 301 -8.57 7.21 14.70
N GLY A 302 -8.17 6.64 15.82
CA GLY A 302 -6.88 6.01 16.02
C GLY A 302 -6.75 4.66 15.32
N SER A 303 -5.52 4.26 15.01
CA SER A 303 -5.24 2.97 14.34
C SER A 303 -5.64 1.74 15.16
N ALA A 304 -5.73 1.86 16.49
CA ALA A 304 -6.17 0.78 17.38
C ALA A 304 -7.61 0.98 17.92
N GLU A 305 -8.37 1.93 17.38
CA GLU A 305 -9.69 2.31 17.90
C GLU A 305 -10.82 1.47 17.26
N PHE A 306 -10.90 0.20 17.63
CA PHE A 306 -11.93 -0.72 17.14
C PHE A 306 -13.36 -0.30 17.56
N SER A 307 -13.51 0.45 18.65
CA SER A 307 -14.79 1.02 19.08
C SER A 307 -15.39 2.00 18.08
N ALA A 308 -14.57 2.67 17.28
CA ALA A 308 -15.00 3.62 16.25
C ALA A 308 -15.54 2.97 14.96
N ARG A 309 -15.74 1.63 14.92
CA ARG A 309 -16.13 0.88 13.70
C ARG A 309 -17.37 1.44 13.01
N ARG A 310 -18.44 1.68 13.77
CA ARG A 310 -19.71 2.21 13.21
C ARG A 310 -19.51 3.61 12.62
N LYS A 311 -18.84 4.50 13.33
CA LYS A 311 -18.50 5.84 12.86
C LYS A 311 -17.65 5.79 11.58
N SER A 312 -16.70 4.86 11.50
CA SER A 312 -15.87 4.67 10.31
C SER A 312 -16.66 4.17 9.10
N ILE A 313 -17.58 3.22 9.31
CA ILE A 313 -18.48 2.74 8.24
C ILE A 313 -19.36 3.88 7.72
N GLU A 314 -19.96 4.69 8.60
CA GLU A 314 -20.77 5.85 8.24
C GLU A 314 -19.94 6.89 7.45
N ALA A 315 -18.71 7.18 7.87
CA ALA A 315 -17.80 8.07 7.14
C ALA A 315 -17.46 7.52 5.74
N GLY A 316 -17.27 6.21 5.61
CA GLY A 316 -17.07 5.54 4.33
C GLY A 316 -18.28 5.70 3.41
N ARG A 317 -19.48 5.47 3.92
CA ARG A 317 -20.74 5.67 3.19
C ARG A 317 -20.87 7.12 2.69
N ALA A 318 -20.70 8.09 3.59
CA ALA A 318 -20.84 9.51 3.25
C ALA A 318 -19.85 9.92 2.15
N ALA A 319 -18.59 9.50 2.27
CA ALA A 319 -17.56 9.82 1.27
C ALA A 319 -17.85 9.19 -0.10
N MET A 320 -18.33 7.94 -0.11
CA MET A 320 -18.67 7.27 -1.37
C MET A 320 -19.92 7.86 -2.03
N LEU A 321 -20.96 8.21 -1.26
CA LEU A 321 -22.15 8.90 -1.77
C LEU A 321 -21.77 10.22 -2.46
N ALA A 322 -20.85 10.99 -1.86
CA ALA A 322 -20.36 12.24 -2.45
C ALA A 322 -19.57 12.01 -3.76
N ALA A 323 -18.85 10.87 -3.87
CA ALA A 323 -18.07 10.53 -5.06
C ALA A 323 -18.90 9.84 -6.16
N LEU A 324 -20.08 9.30 -5.82
CA LEU A 324 -20.90 8.45 -6.70
C LEU A 324 -21.21 9.06 -8.08
N PRO A 325 -21.54 10.36 -8.22
CA PRO A 325 -21.77 10.96 -9.53
C PRO A 325 -20.56 10.88 -10.45
N LYS A 326 -19.34 11.10 -9.89
CA LYS A 326 -18.08 11.00 -10.66
C LYS A 326 -17.79 9.56 -11.10
N VAL A 327 -18.03 8.60 -10.20
CA VAL A 327 -17.83 7.18 -10.50
C VAL A 327 -18.78 6.72 -11.60
N ARG A 328 -20.07 7.07 -11.52
CA ARG A 328 -21.05 6.74 -12.57
C ARG A 328 -20.68 7.34 -13.92
N ALA A 329 -20.27 8.60 -13.94
CA ALA A 329 -19.84 9.27 -15.19
C ALA A 329 -18.61 8.58 -15.81
N ALA A 330 -17.65 8.16 -15.00
CA ALA A 330 -16.44 7.50 -15.48
C ALA A 330 -16.68 6.06 -15.98
N LEU A 331 -17.65 5.34 -15.41
CA LEU A 331 -18.05 3.98 -15.80
C LEU A 331 -19.12 3.95 -16.90
N SER A 332 -19.55 5.10 -17.41
CA SER A 332 -20.47 5.14 -18.57
C SER A 332 -19.80 4.57 -19.82
N PRO A 333 -20.51 3.79 -20.66
CA PRO A 333 -19.96 3.24 -21.90
C PRO A 333 -19.39 4.31 -22.82
N ARG A 334 -18.13 4.14 -23.22
CA ARG A 334 -17.38 5.04 -24.12
C ARG A 334 -17.27 4.47 -25.52
#